data_4210790e699ee97c4eef817a3e7ffa20
#
_entry.id   4210790e699ee97c4eef817a3e7ffa20
#
_cell.length_a   1.000
_cell.length_b   1.000
_cell.length_c   1.000
_cell.angle_alpha   90.00
_cell.angle_beta   90.00
_cell.angle_gamma   90.00
#
_symmetry.space_group_name_H-M   'P 1'
#
loop_
_entity.id
_entity.type
_entity.pdbx_description
1 polymer ?
#
loop_
_entity_poly.entity_id
_entity_poly.type
_entity_poly.pdbx_seq_one_letter_code
_entity_poly.pdbx_strand_id
1 'polypeptide(L)'
;MIKFTEIKNRKNNTLRGILNLPNNIENPFIVLNLHGFGGSMSGYKYSHTHLSRVLESNDFGCIRFDFYGCGESDGEFEDMTFTGLIEDTIDVYNWLINSKITTPNHIIL
;
A
#
# COMPACT_ATOMS: atom_id res chain seq x y z
N MET A 1 6.89 2.29 -13.34
CA MET A 1 7.97 1.71 -12.51
C MET A 1 7.38 1.01 -11.31
N ILE A 2 7.83 -0.20 -11.06
CA ILE A 2 7.36 -1.01 -9.93
C ILE A 2 8.46 -1.09 -8.88
N LYS A 3 8.14 -0.75 -7.63
CA LYS A 3 9.06 -0.88 -6.49
C LYS A 3 8.44 -1.77 -5.43
N PHE A 4 9.21 -2.73 -4.94
CA PHE A 4 8.83 -3.48 -3.76
C PHE A 4 9.13 -2.64 -2.52
N THR A 5 8.22 -2.63 -1.56
CA THR A 5 8.36 -1.81 -0.35
C THR A 5 8.37 -2.67 0.90
N GLU A 6 9.18 -2.25 1.86
CA GLU A 6 9.19 -2.82 3.21
C GLU A 6 9.01 -1.65 4.17
N ILE A 7 7.85 -1.58 4.79
CA ILE A 7 7.46 -0.44 5.63
C ILE A 7 7.30 -0.92 7.06
N LYS A 8 8.00 -0.29 7.99
CA LYS A 8 7.84 -0.59 9.42
C LYS A 8 6.61 0.11 9.96
N ASN A 9 5.70 -0.65 10.56
CA ASN A 9 4.59 -0.06 11.29
C ASN A 9 5.05 0.39 12.69
N ARG A 10 4.16 1.04 13.44
CA ARG A 10 4.48 1.59 14.77
C ARG A 10 4.92 0.54 15.79
N LYS A 11 4.59 -0.72 15.56
CA LYS A 11 5.01 -1.84 16.41
C LYS A 11 6.27 -2.52 15.89
N ASN A 12 6.95 -1.91 14.93
CA ASN A 12 8.19 -2.38 14.32
C ASN A 12 8.04 -3.70 13.54
N ASN A 13 6.83 -4.01 13.07
CA ASN A 13 6.60 -5.11 12.16
C ASN A 13 6.76 -4.64 10.70
N THR A 14 7.24 -5.52 9.84
CA THR A 14 7.42 -5.18 8.44
C THR A 14 6.15 -5.47 7.63
N LEU A 15 5.64 -4.44 6.98
CA LEU A 15 4.54 -4.55 6.02
C LEU A 15 5.16 -4.53 4.63
N ARG A 16 4.87 -5.57 3.85
CA ARG A 16 5.44 -5.71 2.49
C ARG A 16 4.41 -5.32 1.46
N GLY A 17 4.85 -4.56 0.49
CA GLY A 17 3.95 -4.03 -0.51
C GLY A 17 4.61 -3.76 -1.84
N ILE A 18 3.83 -3.17 -2.72
CA ILE A 18 4.26 -2.82 -4.07
C ILE A 18 3.77 -1.40 -4.36
N LEU A 19 4.71 -0.58 -4.83
CA LEU A 19 4.43 0.78 -5.26
C LEU A 19 4.59 0.84 -6.78
N ASN A 20 3.51 1.16 -7.48
CA ASN A 20 3.53 1.46 -8.90
C ASN A 20 3.58 2.97 -9.07
N LEU A 21 4.54 3.48 -9.82
CA LEU A 21 4.68 4.92 -10.08
C LEU A 21 4.69 5.18 -11.58
N PRO A 22 4.02 6.24 -12.03
CA PRO A 22 4.10 6.66 -13.43
C PRO A 22 5.50 7.22 -13.72
N ASN A 23 5.94 7.10 -14.98
CA ASN A 23 7.22 7.62 -15.41
C ASN A 23 7.14 9.14 -15.62
N ASN A 24 8.19 9.85 -15.16
CA ASN A 24 8.38 11.28 -15.44
C ASN A 24 7.24 12.20 -14.96
N ILE A 25 6.53 11.78 -13.92
CA ILE A 25 5.50 12.60 -13.27
C ILE A 25 5.99 12.96 -11.88
N GLU A 26 6.15 14.26 -11.61
CA GLU A 26 6.46 14.75 -10.28
C GLU A 26 5.18 14.89 -9.47
N ASN A 27 5.26 14.59 -8.17
CA ASN A 27 4.15 14.72 -7.24
C ASN A 27 2.87 14.07 -7.78
N PRO A 28 2.92 12.77 -8.16
CA PRO A 28 1.76 12.11 -8.76
C PRO A 28 0.63 11.92 -7.74
N PHE A 29 -0.60 11.82 -8.25
CA PHE A 29 -1.70 11.31 -7.44
C PHE A 29 -1.45 9.82 -7.21
N ILE A 30 -1.54 9.39 -5.96
CA ILE A 30 -1.29 8.00 -5.57
C ILE A 30 -2.54 7.45 -4.90
N VAL A 31 -3.03 6.32 -5.42
CA VAL A 31 -4.12 5.58 -4.79
C VAL A 31 -3.50 4.67 -3.72
N LEU A 32 -3.92 4.86 -2.47
CA LEU A 32 -3.59 3.95 -1.37
C LEU A 32 -4.67 2.87 -1.36
N ASN A 33 -4.34 1.71 -1.90
CA ASN A 33 -5.30 0.63 -2.11
C ASN A 33 -5.21 -0.39 -0.97
N LEU A 34 -6.31 -0.52 -0.24
CA LEU A 34 -6.40 -1.38 0.95
C LEU A 34 -7.18 -2.65 0.60
N HIS A 35 -6.60 -3.82 0.88
CA HIS A 35 -7.31 -5.07 0.63
C HIS A 35 -8.32 -5.37 1.74
N GLY A 36 -9.25 -6.29 1.43
CA GLY A 36 -10.28 -6.69 2.37
C GLY A 36 -9.74 -7.58 3.50
N PHE A 37 -10.54 -7.73 4.55
CA PHE A 37 -10.22 -8.57 5.72
C PHE A 37 -9.94 -10.00 5.28
N GLY A 38 -8.79 -10.52 5.70
CA GLY A 38 -8.37 -11.88 5.34
C GLY A 38 -7.86 -12.03 3.91
N GLY A 39 -7.73 -10.93 3.16
CA GLY A 39 -7.22 -10.95 1.80
C GLY A 39 -5.73 -10.70 1.70
N SER A 40 -5.31 -10.21 0.56
CA SER A 40 -3.95 -9.82 0.29
C SER A 40 -3.92 -8.64 -0.69
N MET A 41 -2.73 -8.05 -0.85
CA MET A 41 -2.54 -6.89 -1.74
C MET A 41 -2.85 -7.17 -3.21
N SER A 42 -2.89 -8.43 -3.61
CA SER A 42 -3.26 -8.81 -5.00
C SER A 42 -4.74 -8.65 -5.26
N GLY A 43 -5.56 -8.78 -4.21
CA GLY A 43 -7.01 -8.75 -4.31
C GLY A 43 -7.59 -10.03 -4.89
N TYR A 44 -8.91 -10.13 -4.91
CA TYR A 44 -9.61 -11.30 -5.45
C TYR A 44 -9.33 -11.40 -6.96
N LYS A 45 -8.86 -12.57 -7.39
CA LYS A 45 -8.47 -12.82 -8.79
C LYS A 45 -7.50 -11.78 -9.34
N TYR A 46 -6.57 -11.31 -8.49
CA TYR A 46 -5.56 -10.31 -8.87
C TYR A 46 -6.16 -8.95 -9.28
N SER A 47 -7.37 -8.63 -8.81
CA SER A 47 -8.05 -7.39 -9.17
C SER A 47 -7.24 -6.13 -8.79
N HIS A 48 -6.60 -6.14 -7.61
CA HIS A 48 -5.81 -5.00 -7.17
C HIS A 48 -4.50 -4.90 -7.97
N THR A 49 -3.93 -6.03 -8.37
CA THR A 49 -2.75 -6.05 -9.25
C THR A 49 -3.09 -5.42 -10.59
N HIS A 50 -4.21 -5.78 -11.18
CA HIS A 50 -4.68 -5.20 -12.45
C HIS A 50 -4.98 -3.72 -12.31
N LEU A 51 -5.65 -3.32 -11.23
CA LEU A 51 -5.96 -1.92 -10.97
C LEU A 51 -4.68 -1.07 -10.90
N SER A 52 -3.67 -1.56 -10.19
CA SER A 52 -2.41 -0.81 -10.06
C SER A 52 -1.73 -0.59 -11.40
N ARG A 53 -1.80 -1.56 -12.31
CA ARG A 53 -1.24 -1.44 -13.66
C ARG A 53 -2.01 -0.46 -14.52
N VAL A 54 -3.34 -0.48 -14.43
CA VAL A 54 -4.19 0.48 -15.15
C VAL A 54 -3.93 1.90 -14.65
N LEU A 55 -3.83 2.08 -13.34
CA LEU A 55 -3.54 3.39 -12.76
C LEU A 55 -2.18 3.91 -13.25
N GLU A 56 -1.16 3.07 -13.22
CA GLU A 56 0.18 3.47 -13.68
C GLU A 56 0.15 3.89 -15.15
N SER A 57 -0.56 3.17 -15.99
CA SER A 57 -0.66 3.49 -17.43
C SER A 57 -1.47 4.76 -17.70
N ASN A 58 -2.20 5.25 -16.73
CA ASN A 58 -2.98 6.50 -16.80
C ASN A 58 -2.36 7.61 -15.94
N ASP A 59 -1.08 7.52 -15.65
CA ASP A 59 -0.29 8.54 -14.93
C ASP A 59 -0.66 8.71 -13.46
N PHE A 60 -1.28 7.71 -12.85
CA PHE A 60 -1.49 7.65 -11.40
C PHE A 60 -0.51 6.68 -10.77
N GLY A 61 -0.11 6.97 -9.55
CA GLY A 61 0.58 5.98 -8.73
C GLY A 61 -0.42 5.11 -7.97
N CYS A 62 0.05 3.96 -7.50
CA CYS A 62 -0.74 3.09 -6.65
C CYS A 62 0.19 2.41 -5.65
N ILE A 63 -0.14 2.47 -4.38
CA ILE A 63 0.53 1.66 -3.37
C ILE A 63 -0.46 0.67 -2.80
N ARG A 64 -0.05 -0.57 -2.71
CA ARG A 64 -0.80 -1.65 -2.08
C ARG A 64 0.16 -2.44 -1.20
N PHE A 65 -0.34 -2.96 -0.12
CA PHE A 65 0.49 -3.71 0.83
C PHE A 65 -0.36 -4.76 1.51
N ASP A 66 0.33 -5.76 2.07
CA ASP A 66 -0.32 -6.74 2.93
C ASP A 66 -0.36 -6.19 4.36
N PHE A 67 -1.54 -6.20 4.97
CA PHE A 67 -1.67 -5.84 6.38
C PHE A 67 -0.91 -6.82 7.27
N TYR A 68 -0.58 -6.39 8.48
CA TYR A 68 0.00 -7.28 9.48
C TYR A 68 -0.88 -8.53 9.63
N GLY A 69 -0.24 -9.69 9.56
CA GLY A 69 -0.96 -10.97 9.62
C GLY A 69 -1.52 -11.47 8.31
N CYS A 70 -1.26 -10.76 7.20
CA CYS A 70 -1.73 -11.14 5.87
C CYS A 70 -0.57 -11.29 4.89
N GLY A 71 -0.74 -12.13 3.89
CA GLY A 71 0.16 -12.29 2.76
C GLY A 71 1.62 -12.43 3.19
N GLU A 72 2.47 -11.57 2.65
CA GLU A 72 3.91 -11.61 2.88
C GLU A 72 4.38 -10.72 4.03
N SER A 73 3.48 -9.96 4.65
CA SER A 73 3.81 -9.12 5.80
C SER A 73 4.01 -9.95 7.05
N ASP A 74 4.66 -9.35 8.05
CA ASP A 74 4.89 -10.02 9.34
C ASP A 74 3.58 -10.38 10.03
N GLY A 75 3.64 -11.35 10.94
CA GLY A 75 2.54 -11.70 11.83
C GLY A 75 1.67 -12.83 11.32
N GLU A 76 0.79 -13.28 12.20
CA GLU A 76 -0.16 -14.35 11.91
C GLU A 76 -1.57 -13.77 11.82
N PHE A 77 -2.40 -14.35 10.97
CA PHE A 77 -3.77 -13.85 10.78
C PHE A 77 -4.56 -13.79 12.08
N GLU A 78 -4.35 -14.76 12.97
CA GLU A 78 -5.05 -14.82 14.26
C GLU A 78 -4.71 -13.64 15.18
N ASP A 79 -3.58 -12.96 14.94
CA ASP A 79 -3.15 -11.82 15.75
C ASP A 79 -3.65 -10.48 15.21
N MET A 80 -4.39 -10.49 14.11
CA MET A 80 -4.94 -9.26 13.51
C MET A 80 -6.03 -8.66 14.37
N THR A 81 -6.10 -7.33 14.38
CA THR A 81 -7.18 -6.57 15.01
C THR A 81 -7.64 -5.47 14.05
N PHE A 82 -8.88 -5.01 14.21
CA PHE A 82 -9.37 -3.88 13.41
C PHE A 82 -8.59 -2.60 13.71
N THR A 83 -8.23 -2.38 14.97
CA THR A 83 -7.37 -1.25 15.34
C THR A 83 -6.03 -1.34 14.63
N GLY A 84 -5.45 -2.53 14.52
CA GLY A 84 -4.21 -2.75 13.81
C GLY A 84 -4.31 -2.43 12.32
N LEU A 85 -5.44 -2.74 11.68
CA LEU A 85 -5.67 -2.38 10.28
C LEU A 85 -5.65 -0.86 10.08
N ILE A 86 -6.30 -0.14 10.97
CA ILE A 86 -6.34 1.33 10.93
C ILE A 86 -4.94 1.89 11.16
N GLU A 87 -4.23 1.37 12.15
CA GLU A 87 -2.87 1.81 12.46
C GLU A 87 -1.91 1.57 11.30
N ASP A 88 -1.97 0.38 10.68
CA ASP A 88 -1.13 0.06 9.53
C ASP A 88 -1.41 1.01 8.36
N THR A 89 -2.67 1.33 8.11
CA THR A 89 -3.05 2.27 7.06
C THR A 89 -2.44 3.64 7.30
N ILE A 90 -2.53 4.14 8.53
CA ILE A 90 -1.94 5.43 8.91
C ILE A 90 -0.42 5.38 8.75
N ASP A 91 0.21 4.29 9.15
CA ASP A 91 1.66 4.15 9.09
C ASP A 91 2.16 4.11 7.64
N VAL A 92 1.44 3.43 6.74
CA VAL A 92 1.78 3.43 5.31
C VAL A 92 1.56 4.82 4.70
N TYR A 93 0.46 5.48 5.05
CA TYR A 93 0.21 6.86 4.61
C TYR A 93 1.36 7.79 5.02
N ASN A 94 1.77 7.73 6.29
CA ASN A 94 2.87 8.56 6.78
C ASN A 94 4.20 8.22 6.10
N TRP A 95 4.43 6.94 5.81
CA TRP A 95 5.61 6.52 5.08
C TRP A 95 5.65 7.17 3.69
N LEU A 96 4.52 7.19 2.98
CA LEU A 96 4.42 7.83 1.66
C LEU A 96 4.77 9.32 1.74
N ILE A 97 4.23 10.03 2.72
CA ILE A 97 4.48 11.45 2.90
C ILE A 97 5.95 11.69 3.24
N ASN A 98 6.51 10.92 4.17
CA ASN A 98 7.88 11.07 4.61
C ASN A 98 8.90 10.70 3.53
N SER A 99 8.52 9.86 2.58
CA SER A 99 9.35 9.48 1.43
C SER A 99 9.42 10.58 0.37
N LYS A 100 8.59 11.62 0.49
CA LYS A 100 8.54 12.77 -0.43
C LYS A 100 8.21 12.38 -1.87
N ILE A 101 7.52 11.26 -2.06
CA ILE A 101 7.07 10.81 -3.38
C ILE A 101 5.89 11.66 -3.84
N THR A 102 5.02 12.03 -2.91
CA THR A 102 3.86 12.87 -3.18
C THR A 102 3.49 13.70 -1.96
N THR A 103 2.48 14.54 -2.09
CA THR A 103 1.97 15.40 -1.02
C THR A 103 0.64 14.88 -0.50
N PRO A 104 0.23 15.25 0.74
CA PRO A 104 -1.01 14.73 1.34
C PRO A 104 -2.26 14.91 0.49
N ASN A 105 -2.38 16.03 -0.21
CA ASN A 105 -3.56 16.31 -1.03
C ASN A 105 -3.59 15.53 -2.35
N HIS A 106 -2.56 14.76 -2.65
CA HIS A 106 -2.49 13.91 -3.84
C HIS A 106 -2.68 12.42 -3.50
N ILE A 107 -3.00 12.08 -2.27
CA ILE A 107 -3.26 10.69 -1.87
C ILE A 107 -4.76 10.43 -1.87
N ILE A 108 -5.16 9.35 -2.53
CA ILE A 108 -6.55 8.92 -2.67
C ILE A 108 -6.70 7.56 -1.99
N LEU A 109 -7.67 7.45 -1.11
CA LEU A 109 -8.03 6.18 -0.47
C LEU A 109 -9.08 5.44 -1.28
#